data_c66e39b06244942d0864f811ae007aeb
#
_entry.id   c66e39b06244942d0864f811ae007aeb
#
_cell.length_a   1.000
_cell.length_b   1.000
_cell.length_c   1.000
_cell.angle_alpha   90.00
_cell.angle_beta   90.00
_cell.angle_gamma   90.00
#
_symmetry.space_group_name_H-M   'P 1'
#
loop_
_entity.id
_entity.type
_entity.pdbx_description
1 polymer ?
#
loop_
_entity_poly.entity_id
_entity_poly.type
_entity_poly.pdbx_seq_one_letter_code
_entity_poly.pdbx_strand_id
1 'polypeptide(L)'
;MTMELETRRKIYELIRKSPGIHFREIERRLNIAVGNLQYHLYYLEKKNLIRSEQDGEYTRYYPKDCKLDEIDKKILSFLRRRTARRILIYLLTNPNANNKEIAQGIGLSPSTISWHLNKLVEAKIVERKKEGRESFFRVKDPERVARLLITYKESFLDKLVEGFVEVWERAELD
;
A
#
# COMPACT_ATOMS: atom_id res chain seq x y z
N MET A 1 -14.48 -30.50 -2.19
CA MET A 1 -14.58 -29.11 -1.69
C MET A 1 -15.69 -28.41 -2.46
N THR A 2 -16.65 -27.79 -1.78
CA THR A 2 -17.74 -27.09 -2.45
C THR A 2 -17.24 -25.78 -3.06
N MET A 3 -17.90 -25.31 -4.11
CA MET A 3 -17.60 -24.05 -4.77
C MET A 3 -17.68 -22.86 -3.80
N GLU A 4 -18.63 -22.93 -2.85
CA GLU A 4 -18.79 -21.94 -1.78
C GLU A 4 -17.58 -21.88 -0.85
N LEU A 5 -17.04 -23.02 -0.46
CA LEU A 5 -15.87 -23.10 0.42
C LEU A 5 -14.61 -22.55 -0.27
N GLU A 6 -14.48 -22.84 -1.55
CA GLU A 6 -13.36 -22.35 -2.35
C GLU A 6 -13.42 -20.83 -2.53
N THR A 7 -14.61 -20.28 -2.80
CA THR A 7 -14.82 -18.84 -2.91
C THR A 7 -14.47 -18.14 -1.60
N ARG A 8 -14.92 -18.68 -0.48
CA ARG A 8 -14.63 -18.14 0.85
C ARG A 8 -13.13 -18.16 1.15
N ARG A 9 -12.45 -19.23 0.78
CA ARG A 9 -11.00 -19.33 0.91
C ARG A 9 -10.27 -18.28 0.09
N LYS A 10 -10.67 -18.04 -1.15
CA LYS A 10 -10.11 -17.02 -2.02
C LYS A 10 -10.27 -15.61 -1.42
N ILE A 11 -11.42 -15.32 -0.86
CA ILE A 11 -11.69 -14.05 -0.18
C ILE A 11 -10.75 -13.89 1.02
N TYR A 12 -10.65 -14.89 1.87
CA TYR A 12 -9.79 -14.87 3.05
C TYR A 12 -8.30 -14.68 2.66
N GLU A 13 -7.82 -15.44 1.69
CA GLU A 13 -6.44 -15.33 1.22
C GLU A 13 -6.13 -13.95 0.64
N LEU A 14 -7.08 -13.36 -0.09
CA LEU A 14 -6.91 -12.00 -0.62
C LEU A 14 -6.81 -10.98 0.50
N ILE A 15 -7.64 -11.06 1.52
CA ILE A 15 -7.60 -10.18 2.68
C ILE A 15 -6.27 -10.35 3.43
N ARG A 16 -5.79 -11.56 3.56
CA ARG A 16 -4.52 -11.87 4.22
C ARG A 16 -3.33 -11.26 3.48
N LYS A 17 -3.32 -11.36 2.16
CA LYS A 17 -2.27 -10.80 1.30
C LYS A 17 -2.35 -9.29 1.13
N SER A 18 -3.55 -8.73 1.27
CA SER A 18 -3.82 -7.31 1.06
C SER A 18 -4.62 -6.73 2.23
N PRO A 19 -4.04 -6.71 3.45
CA PRO A 19 -4.78 -6.19 4.61
C PRO A 19 -5.15 -4.73 4.41
N GLY A 20 -6.37 -4.39 4.79
CA GLY A 20 -6.95 -3.08 4.55
C GLY A 20 -7.62 -2.93 3.19
N ILE A 21 -7.71 -3.99 2.43
CA ILE A 21 -8.44 -3.99 1.16
C ILE A 21 -9.92 -3.66 1.43
N HIS A 22 -10.51 -2.81 0.59
CA HIS A 22 -11.93 -2.45 0.75
C HIS A 22 -12.85 -3.33 -0.09
N PHE A 23 -14.13 -3.29 0.23
CA PHE A 23 -15.16 -4.17 -0.34
C PHE A 23 -15.14 -4.20 -1.88
N ARG A 24 -15.15 -3.03 -2.52
CA ARG A 24 -15.22 -2.92 -3.98
C ARG A 24 -13.99 -3.51 -4.67
N GLU A 25 -12.83 -3.39 -4.05
CA GLU A 25 -11.61 -3.96 -4.58
C GLU A 25 -11.63 -5.49 -4.53
N ILE A 26 -12.17 -6.07 -3.45
CA ILE A 26 -12.38 -7.52 -3.34
C ILE A 26 -13.33 -8.00 -4.44
N GLU A 27 -14.46 -7.31 -4.58
CA GLU A 27 -15.46 -7.59 -5.63
C GLU A 27 -14.82 -7.60 -7.01
N ARG A 28 -14.05 -6.59 -7.32
CA ARG A 28 -13.40 -6.43 -8.62
C ARG A 28 -12.36 -7.51 -8.88
N ARG A 29 -11.46 -7.75 -7.92
CA ARG A 29 -10.34 -8.70 -8.09
C ARG A 29 -10.82 -10.14 -8.22
N LEU A 30 -11.84 -10.52 -7.49
CA LEU A 30 -12.35 -11.89 -7.47
C LEU A 30 -13.56 -12.09 -8.37
N ASN A 31 -14.10 -11.02 -8.94
CA ASN A 31 -15.28 -11.03 -9.81
C ASN A 31 -16.45 -11.78 -9.15
N ILE A 32 -16.78 -11.39 -7.93
CA ILE A 32 -17.85 -12.00 -7.13
C ILE A 32 -19.01 -11.02 -7.04
N ALA A 33 -20.24 -11.50 -7.17
CA ALA A 33 -21.44 -10.70 -7.00
C ALA A 33 -21.53 -10.11 -5.58
N VAL A 34 -22.04 -8.87 -5.47
CA VAL A 34 -22.12 -8.11 -4.22
C VAL A 34 -22.77 -8.90 -3.08
N GLY A 35 -23.93 -9.51 -3.33
CA GLY A 35 -24.65 -10.27 -2.31
C GLY A 35 -23.89 -11.49 -1.82
N ASN A 36 -23.21 -12.17 -2.74
CA ASN A 36 -22.40 -13.35 -2.41
C ASN A 36 -21.16 -12.94 -1.60
N LEU A 37 -20.52 -11.85 -1.98
CA LEU A 37 -19.38 -11.32 -1.24
C LEU A 37 -19.78 -10.87 0.17
N GLN A 38 -20.89 -10.16 0.31
CA GLN A 38 -21.42 -9.74 1.61
C GLN A 38 -21.66 -10.95 2.53
N TYR A 39 -22.25 -12.01 1.98
CA TYR A 39 -22.51 -13.24 2.73
C TYR A 39 -21.22 -13.89 3.23
N HIS A 40 -20.21 -14.02 2.39
CA HIS A 40 -18.93 -14.62 2.78
C HIS A 40 -18.15 -13.76 3.77
N LEU A 41 -18.15 -12.44 3.60
CA LEU A 41 -17.49 -11.53 4.54
C LEU A 41 -18.15 -11.58 5.92
N TYR A 42 -19.47 -11.57 5.96
CA TYR A 42 -20.22 -11.73 7.20
C TYR A 42 -19.85 -13.06 7.91
N TYR A 43 -19.79 -14.13 7.15
CA TYR A 43 -19.41 -15.45 7.70
C TYR A 43 -17.99 -15.42 8.29
N LEU A 44 -17.03 -14.87 7.56
CA LEU A 44 -15.63 -14.79 8.01
C LEU A 44 -15.49 -13.91 9.27
N GLU A 45 -16.23 -12.82 9.37
CA GLU A 45 -16.24 -11.98 10.57
C GLU A 45 -16.85 -12.72 11.76
N LYS A 46 -17.97 -13.41 11.55
CA LYS A 46 -18.66 -14.18 12.57
C LYS A 46 -17.79 -15.31 13.13
N LYS A 47 -16.95 -15.90 12.28
CA LYS A 47 -15.99 -16.94 12.68
C LYS A 47 -14.69 -16.39 13.25
N ASN A 48 -14.57 -15.07 13.43
CA ASN A 48 -13.40 -14.39 13.95
C ASN A 48 -12.11 -14.63 13.12
N LEU A 49 -12.26 -14.78 11.82
CA LEU A 49 -11.13 -14.94 10.90
C LEU A 49 -10.66 -13.60 10.33
N ILE A 50 -11.59 -12.66 10.20
CA ILE A 50 -11.32 -11.30 9.74
C ILE A 50 -12.01 -10.28 10.64
N ARG A 51 -11.59 -9.03 10.53
CA ARG A 51 -12.27 -7.89 11.14
C ARG A 51 -12.40 -6.77 10.11
N SER A 52 -13.38 -5.90 10.30
CA SER A 52 -13.58 -4.74 9.44
C SER A 52 -13.34 -3.45 10.24
N GLU A 53 -12.87 -2.43 9.56
CA GLU A 53 -12.70 -1.08 10.10
C GLU A 53 -13.26 -0.09 9.10
N GLN A 54 -13.94 0.93 9.60
CA GLN A 54 -14.44 2.02 8.78
C GLN A 54 -13.34 3.07 8.58
N ASP A 55 -13.06 3.42 7.33
CA ASP A 55 -12.09 4.45 6.96
C ASP A 55 -12.75 5.39 5.94
N GLY A 56 -13.33 6.48 6.45
CA GLY A 56 -14.11 7.40 5.64
C GLY A 56 -15.31 6.69 5.00
N GLU A 57 -15.36 6.67 3.67
CA GLU A 57 -16.42 6.00 2.91
C GLU A 57 -16.16 4.51 2.73
N TYR A 58 -14.96 4.03 3.09
CA TYR A 58 -14.56 2.66 2.82
C TYR A 58 -14.65 1.79 4.06
N THR A 59 -15.17 0.57 3.88
CA THR A 59 -15.02 -0.50 4.85
C THR A 59 -13.81 -1.32 4.45
N ARG A 60 -12.81 -1.36 5.31
CA ARG A 60 -11.56 -2.10 5.08
C ARG A 60 -11.52 -3.37 5.89
N TYR A 61 -10.97 -4.41 5.31
CA TYR A 61 -10.93 -5.74 5.91
C TYR A 61 -9.49 -6.14 6.24
N TYR A 62 -9.33 -6.75 7.41
CA TYR A 62 -8.05 -7.22 7.92
C TYR A 62 -8.17 -8.64 8.44
N PRO A 63 -7.11 -9.47 8.34
CA PRO A 63 -7.06 -10.71 9.11
C PRO A 63 -7.21 -10.40 10.60
N LYS A 64 -7.85 -11.27 11.36
CA LYS A 64 -8.08 -11.05 12.79
C LYS A 64 -6.79 -10.84 13.58
N ASP A 65 -5.75 -11.58 13.23
CA ASP A 65 -4.43 -11.57 13.87
C ASP A 65 -3.43 -10.59 13.24
N CYS A 66 -3.90 -9.69 12.41
CA CYS A 66 -3.07 -8.70 11.74
C CYS A 66 -2.39 -7.76 12.76
N LYS A 67 -1.06 -7.67 12.68
CA LYS A 67 -0.23 -6.90 13.61
C LYS A 67 0.19 -5.53 13.05
N LEU A 68 -0.56 -4.96 12.15
CA LEU A 68 -0.30 -3.62 11.62
C LEU A 68 -0.71 -2.57 12.65
N ASP A 69 0.22 -1.68 12.99
CA ASP A 69 -0.10 -0.51 13.81
C ASP A 69 -0.69 0.62 12.96
N GLU A 70 -1.09 1.72 13.59
CA GLU A 70 -1.72 2.84 12.89
C GLU A 70 -0.78 3.51 11.87
N ILE A 71 0.51 3.52 12.14
CA ILE A 71 1.52 4.05 11.21
C ILE A 71 1.62 3.15 9.97
N ASP A 72 1.69 1.84 10.17
CA ASP A 72 1.71 0.87 9.08
C ASP A 72 0.47 0.99 8.19
N LYS A 73 -0.71 1.09 8.80
CA LYS A 73 -1.98 1.27 8.08
C LYS A 73 -1.98 2.54 7.23
N LYS A 74 -1.47 3.64 7.80
CA LYS A 74 -1.35 4.92 7.11
C LYS A 74 -0.41 4.80 5.90
N ILE A 75 0.75 4.20 6.08
CA ILE A 75 1.72 3.98 4.98
C ILE A 75 1.08 3.12 3.89
N LEU A 76 0.42 2.01 4.26
CA LEU A 76 -0.26 1.14 3.29
C LEU A 76 -1.34 1.87 2.52
N SER A 77 -2.05 2.81 3.14
CA SER A 77 -3.08 3.61 2.45
C SER A 77 -2.49 4.43 1.30
N PHE A 78 -1.28 4.94 1.47
CA PHE A 78 -0.55 5.64 0.40
C PHE A 78 0.05 4.68 -0.61
N LEU A 79 0.60 3.56 -0.16
CA LEU A 79 1.18 2.55 -1.06
C LEU A 79 0.15 1.92 -2.01
N ARG A 80 -1.14 1.92 -1.65
CA ARG A 80 -2.21 1.46 -2.54
C ARG A 80 -2.43 2.39 -3.74
N ARG A 81 -2.04 3.65 -3.62
CA ARG A 81 -2.16 4.64 -4.70
C ARG A 81 -0.91 4.58 -5.58
N ARG A 82 -1.11 4.31 -6.85
CA ARG A 82 0.01 4.09 -7.78
C ARG A 82 1.05 5.20 -7.79
N THR A 83 0.63 6.45 -7.88
CA THR A 83 1.57 7.58 -7.95
C THR A 83 2.33 7.76 -6.63
N ALA A 84 1.64 7.73 -5.50
CA ALA A 84 2.27 7.81 -4.19
C ALA A 84 3.27 6.67 -3.98
N ARG A 85 2.91 5.45 -4.37
CA ARG A 85 3.78 4.28 -4.31
C ARG A 85 5.05 4.49 -5.15
N ARG A 86 4.91 4.97 -6.38
CA ARG A 86 6.05 5.24 -7.27
C ARG A 86 6.99 6.31 -6.68
N ILE A 87 6.44 7.35 -6.09
CA ILE A 87 7.24 8.38 -5.42
C ILE A 87 8.01 7.79 -4.24
N LEU A 88 7.35 7.00 -3.40
CA LEU A 88 8.00 6.38 -2.25
C LEU A 88 9.12 5.43 -2.67
N ILE A 89 8.90 4.60 -3.69
CA ILE A 89 9.93 3.72 -4.24
C ILE A 89 11.11 4.55 -4.77
N TYR A 90 10.84 5.62 -5.50
CA TYR A 90 11.88 6.50 -6.02
C TYR A 90 12.73 7.10 -4.89
N LEU A 91 12.09 7.60 -3.83
CA LEU A 91 12.78 8.20 -2.68
C LEU A 91 13.55 7.17 -1.85
N LEU A 92 13.10 5.92 -1.79
CA LEU A 92 13.86 4.85 -1.12
C LEU A 92 15.18 4.56 -1.85
N THR A 93 15.18 4.67 -3.17
CA THR A 93 16.37 4.43 -3.99
C THR A 93 17.18 5.70 -4.27
N ASN A 94 16.57 6.86 -4.13
CA ASN A 94 17.19 8.17 -4.38
C ASN A 94 16.86 9.12 -3.23
N PRO A 95 17.47 8.93 -2.05
CA PRO A 95 17.19 9.81 -0.90
C PRO A 95 17.66 11.22 -1.15
N ASN A 96 16.95 12.19 -0.60
CA ASN A 96 17.22 13.62 -0.74
C ASN A 96 17.06 14.13 -2.18
N ALA A 97 16.15 13.56 -2.95
CA ALA A 97 15.81 14.06 -4.28
C ALA A 97 14.94 15.33 -4.18
N ASN A 98 15.10 16.22 -5.12
CA ASN A 98 14.21 17.37 -5.26
C ASN A 98 13.01 17.02 -6.17
N ASN A 99 12.05 17.95 -6.25
CA ASN A 99 10.83 17.73 -7.05
C ASN A 99 11.16 17.42 -8.52
N LYS A 100 12.09 18.18 -9.11
CA LYS A 100 12.47 18.02 -10.52
C LYS A 100 13.03 16.64 -10.81
N GLU A 101 13.91 16.15 -9.94
CA GLU A 101 14.50 14.81 -10.06
C GLU A 101 13.45 13.73 -9.97
N ILE A 102 12.52 13.84 -9.01
CA ILE A 102 11.41 12.90 -8.84
C ILE A 102 10.52 12.92 -10.09
N ALA A 103 10.14 14.09 -10.55
CA ALA A 103 9.29 14.27 -11.73
C ALA A 103 9.91 13.63 -12.98
N GLN A 104 11.20 13.84 -13.21
CA GLN A 104 11.92 13.24 -14.33
C GLN A 104 12.03 11.71 -14.17
N GLY A 105 12.34 11.23 -12.98
CA GLY A 105 12.50 9.81 -12.72
C GLY A 105 11.21 9.02 -12.87
N ILE A 106 10.08 9.62 -12.55
CA ILE A 106 8.76 8.98 -12.63
C ILE A 106 8.06 9.27 -13.96
N GLY A 107 8.38 10.39 -14.60
CA GLY A 107 7.74 10.79 -15.85
C GLY A 107 6.39 11.48 -15.66
N LEU A 108 6.26 12.27 -14.58
CA LEU A 108 5.07 13.07 -14.29
C LEU A 108 5.45 14.55 -14.17
N SER A 109 4.46 15.43 -14.28
CA SER A 109 4.70 16.86 -14.15
C SER A 109 5.13 17.25 -12.73
N PRO A 110 5.96 18.30 -12.57
CA PRO A 110 6.35 18.79 -11.25
C PRO A 110 5.16 19.19 -10.37
N SER A 111 4.09 19.71 -10.94
CA SER A 111 2.88 20.07 -10.18
C SER A 111 2.17 18.86 -9.62
N THR A 112 2.08 17.77 -10.39
CA THR A 112 1.50 16.50 -9.94
C THR A 112 2.34 15.93 -8.79
N ILE A 113 3.65 15.92 -8.94
CA ILE A 113 4.59 15.46 -7.91
C ILE A 113 4.44 16.29 -6.64
N SER A 114 4.37 17.62 -6.74
CA SER A 114 4.21 18.53 -5.60
C SER A 114 2.93 18.21 -4.80
N TRP A 115 1.83 17.94 -5.50
CA TRP A 115 0.57 17.62 -4.86
C TRP A 115 0.69 16.35 -4.00
N HIS A 116 1.28 15.30 -4.56
CA HIS A 116 1.49 14.04 -3.85
C HIS A 116 2.51 14.16 -2.72
N LEU A 117 3.62 14.89 -2.95
CA LEU A 117 4.63 15.12 -1.92
C LEU A 117 4.07 15.86 -0.72
N ASN A 118 3.24 16.89 -0.96
CA ASN A 118 2.58 17.62 0.13
C ASN A 118 1.73 16.70 0.98
N LYS A 119 0.98 15.80 0.37
CA LYS A 119 0.17 14.80 1.08
C LYS A 119 1.02 13.86 1.92
N LEU A 120 2.13 13.39 1.37
CA LEU A 120 3.06 12.50 2.06
C LEU A 120 3.77 13.20 3.23
N VAL A 121 4.11 14.47 3.07
CA VAL A 121 4.73 15.29 4.13
C VAL A 121 3.73 15.56 5.25
N GLU A 122 2.49 15.93 4.91
CA GLU A 122 1.42 16.11 5.89
C GLU A 122 1.16 14.84 6.71
N ALA A 123 1.24 13.68 6.05
CA ALA A 123 1.07 12.39 6.70
C ALA A 123 2.30 11.94 7.50
N LYS A 124 3.40 12.71 7.46
CA LYS A 124 4.66 12.42 8.14
C LYS A 124 5.33 11.13 7.66
N ILE A 125 5.08 10.74 6.43
CA ILE A 125 5.74 9.60 5.78
C ILE A 125 7.02 10.06 5.07
N VAL A 126 6.99 11.27 4.54
CA VAL A 126 8.11 11.93 3.86
C VAL A 126 8.50 13.18 4.64
N GLU A 127 9.78 13.43 4.75
CA GLU A 127 10.35 14.64 5.33
C GLU A 127 10.81 15.58 4.23
N ARG A 128 10.53 16.88 4.41
CA ARG A 128 11.01 17.95 3.54
C ARG A 128 12.13 18.70 4.24
N LYS A 129 13.27 18.82 3.58
CA LYS A 129 14.37 19.67 4.01
C LYS A 129 14.53 20.80 3.02
N LYS A 130 14.38 22.04 3.49
CA LYS A 130 14.54 23.23 2.64
C LYS A 130 15.97 23.75 2.73
N GLU A 131 16.62 23.90 1.58
CA GLU A 131 17.95 24.50 1.45
C GLU A 131 17.89 25.62 0.40
N GLY A 132 17.93 26.86 0.85
CA GLY A 132 17.78 28.01 -0.06
C GLY A 132 16.39 28.04 -0.69
N ARG A 133 16.35 28.00 -2.01
CA ARG A 133 15.09 27.98 -2.79
C ARG A 133 14.60 26.59 -3.13
N GLU A 134 15.40 25.57 -2.86
CA GLU A 134 15.09 24.19 -3.17
C GLU A 134 14.63 23.43 -1.94
N SER A 135 13.76 22.44 -2.16
CA SER A 135 13.35 21.48 -1.15
C SER A 135 13.79 20.08 -1.57
N PHE A 136 14.31 19.35 -0.61
CA PHE A 136 14.75 17.96 -0.78
C PHE A 136 13.86 17.06 0.07
N PHE A 137 13.59 15.85 -0.42
CA PHE A 137 12.64 14.94 0.18
C PHE A 137 13.29 13.60 0.49
N ARG A 138 12.91 13.02 1.60
CA ARG A 138 13.32 11.65 1.97
C ARG A 138 12.20 10.95 2.72
N VAL A 139 12.19 9.64 2.66
CA VAL A 139 11.27 8.83 3.46
C VAL A 139 11.72 8.89 4.91
N LYS A 140 10.80 9.19 5.83
CA LYS A 140 11.09 9.35 7.26
C LYS A 140 11.59 8.06 7.90
N ASP A 141 10.92 6.94 7.61
CA ASP A 141 11.27 5.61 8.10
C ASP A 141 11.40 4.66 6.89
N PRO A 142 12.56 4.70 6.21
CA PRO A 142 12.72 3.94 4.96
C PRO A 142 12.62 2.43 5.17
N GLU A 143 13.12 1.91 6.28
CA GLU A 143 13.06 0.47 6.55
C GLU A 143 11.64 -0.03 6.76
N ARG A 144 10.82 0.76 7.44
CA ARG A 144 9.41 0.43 7.64
C ARG A 144 8.64 0.39 6.31
N VAL A 145 8.82 1.41 5.46
CA VAL A 145 8.18 1.48 4.15
C VAL A 145 8.64 0.33 3.26
N ALA A 146 9.94 0.06 3.23
CA ALA A 146 10.51 -1.05 2.47
C ALA A 146 9.96 -2.40 2.95
N ARG A 147 9.88 -2.62 4.26
CA ARG A 147 9.32 -3.84 4.83
C ARG A 147 7.87 -4.04 4.41
N LEU A 148 7.05 -2.99 4.43
CA LEU A 148 5.65 -3.08 4.01
C LEU A 148 5.52 -3.38 2.52
N LEU A 149 6.36 -2.78 1.68
CA LEU A 149 6.41 -3.08 0.26
C LEU A 149 6.77 -4.54 -0.01
N ILE A 150 7.75 -5.06 0.70
CA ILE A 150 8.21 -6.45 0.57
C ILE A 150 7.16 -7.43 1.06
N THR A 151 6.64 -7.20 2.26
CA THR A 151 5.66 -8.09 2.90
C THR A 151 4.38 -8.20 2.07
N TYR A 152 3.91 -7.08 1.52
CA TYR A 152 2.64 -7.02 0.81
C TYR A 152 2.80 -6.80 -0.70
N LYS A 153 3.93 -7.19 -1.27
CA LYS A 153 4.26 -7.01 -2.69
C LYS A 153 3.18 -7.51 -3.64
N GLU A 154 2.57 -8.63 -3.31
CA GLU A 154 1.52 -9.25 -4.14
C GLU A 154 0.24 -8.40 -4.21
N SER A 155 -0.01 -7.56 -3.20
CA SER A 155 -1.20 -6.72 -3.16
C SER A 155 -1.15 -5.57 -4.16
N PHE A 156 0.04 -5.17 -4.57
CA PHE A 156 0.21 -3.99 -5.44
C PHE A 156 0.11 -4.32 -6.93
N LEU A 157 0.32 -5.58 -7.33
CA LEU A 157 0.26 -6.04 -8.72
C LEU A 157 1.11 -5.17 -9.66
N ASP A 158 2.33 -4.85 -9.24
CA ASP A 158 3.15 -3.80 -9.82
C ASP A 158 4.58 -4.32 -10.06
N LYS A 159 5.01 -4.32 -11.32
CA LYS A 159 6.37 -4.75 -11.70
C LYS A 159 7.46 -3.88 -11.09
N LEU A 160 7.17 -2.61 -10.84
CA LEU A 160 8.10 -1.69 -10.18
C LEU A 160 8.38 -2.15 -8.75
N VAL A 161 7.35 -2.64 -8.05
CA VAL A 161 7.49 -3.21 -6.71
C VAL A 161 8.37 -4.46 -6.75
N GLU A 162 8.13 -5.35 -7.71
CA GLU A 162 8.93 -6.56 -7.88
C GLU A 162 10.42 -6.23 -8.09
N GLY A 163 10.70 -5.28 -8.98
CA GLY A 163 12.07 -4.82 -9.23
C GLY A 163 12.71 -4.18 -8.01
N PHE A 164 11.96 -3.38 -7.26
CA PHE A 164 12.41 -2.77 -6.02
C PHE A 164 12.79 -3.83 -4.98
N VAL A 165 11.94 -4.84 -4.79
CA VAL A 165 12.17 -5.92 -3.83
C VAL A 165 13.47 -6.66 -4.15
N GLU A 166 13.70 -7.01 -5.42
CA GLU A 166 14.94 -7.66 -5.83
C GLU A 166 16.18 -6.86 -5.49
N VAL A 167 16.18 -5.57 -5.80
CA VAL A 167 17.31 -4.68 -5.56
C VAL A 167 17.55 -4.49 -4.05
N TRP A 168 16.49 -4.30 -3.29
CA TRP A 168 16.57 -4.08 -1.84
C TRP A 168 17.09 -5.32 -1.11
N GLU A 169 16.56 -6.48 -1.44
CA GLU A 169 17.00 -7.75 -0.85
C GLU A 169 18.48 -8.03 -1.15
N ARG A 170 18.95 -7.73 -2.37
CA ARG A 170 20.37 -7.87 -2.71
C ARG A 170 21.26 -6.95 -1.89
N ALA A 171 20.82 -5.71 -1.67
CA ALA A 171 21.58 -4.73 -0.88
C ALA A 171 21.74 -5.15 0.59
N GLU A 172 20.76 -5.88 1.14
CA GLU A 172 20.83 -6.40 2.51
C GLU A 172 21.76 -7.62 2.64
N LEU A 173 22.00 -8.34 1.53
CA LEU A 173 22.87 -9.53 1.50
C LEU A 173 24.36 -9.18 1.30
N ASP A 174 24.66 -7.99 0.80
CA ASP A 174 26.01 -7.48 0.60
C ASP A 174 26.46 -6.67 1.82
#